data_26c02388d25aa11d3134cb3d29963826
#
_entry.id   26c02388d25aa11d3134cb3d29963826
#
_cell.length_a   1.000
_cell.length_b   1.000
_cell.length_c   1.000
_cell.angle_alpha   90.00
_cell.angle_beta   90.00
_cell.angle_gamma   90.00
#
_symmetry.space_group_name_H-M   'P 1'
#
loop_
_entity.id
_entity.type
_entity.pdbx_description
1 polymer ?
#
loop_
_entity_poly.entity_id
_entity_poly.type
_entity_poly.pdbx_seq_one_letter_code
_entity_poly.pdbx_strand_id
1 'polypeptide(L)'
;MYDWQVKLFSKEKLYLAGPECFYTNGYTLWDAMRRKAEYNGFGVTMPSDNQLDMSSPDLRDHAKAIFQNCANCMNESTAILVDLENFRGAEPDGGSIYELGMAYARGMRCYAYTRDKRALTWKVQGAHLNNGIVCGPDNKPLPYAELPFAPAIVGACKVIEGDFDDCLNLFMTELNEECKNETLGIKVQPKPILPAVPHEKPLVYLAGFERYDEDAAEKYNEMKAICAKYGFDAVSPIDMVRNDIVVDSDNPYEVAAQLFNRYQQHVRDCDIVLANLNDFRGYEPSNDVSFECGMGYQLGKKLFGYMDDVTRMRERIPNYGETREFRDECGRNAENFDYPINLMFSGSMPIFENSSFEAVVKQMAEALK
;
A
#
# COMPACT_ATOMS: atom_id res chain seq x y z
N MET A 1 -3.61 34.75 -1.65
CA MET A 1 -4.52 33.87 -0.90
C MET A 1 -5.37 34.73 0.02
N TYR A 2 -6.68 34.45 0.16
CA TYR A 2 -7.54 35.19 1.09
C TYR A 2 -7.39 34.63 2.52
N ASP A 3 -7.55 35.45 3.54
CA ASP A 3 -7.42 35.04 4.96
C ASP A 3 -8.28 33.83 5.35
N TRP A 4 -9.48 33.70 4.74
CA TRP A 4 -10.36 32.58 5.01
C TRP A 4 -9.84 31.27 4.40
N GLN A 5 -9.11 31.30 3.28
CA GLN A 5 -8.46 30.13 2.68
C GLN A 5 -7.32 29.64 3.56
N VAL A 6 -6.51 30.54 4.10
CA VAL A 6 -5.46 30.20 5.06
C VAL A 6 -6.05 29.52 6.29
N LYS A 7 -7.17 30.01 6.83
CA LYS A 7 -7.87 29.39 7.95
C LYS A 7 -8.49 28.02 7.61
N LEU A 8 -8.94 27.83 6.38
CA LEU A 8 -9.46 26.54 5.93
C LEU A 8 -8.34 25.52 5.83
N PHE A 9 -7.28 25.86 5.14
CA PHE A 9 -6.17 24.94 4.86
C PHE A 9 -5.36 24.61 6.12
N SER A 10 -5.25 25.52 7.10
CA SER A 10 -4.57 25.27 8.38
C SER A 10 -5.22 24.20 9.25
N LYS A 11 -6.42 23.75 8.92
CA LYS A 11 -7.07 22.60 9.57
C LYS A 11 -6.60 21.26 9.02
N GLU A 12 -6.00 21.27 7.84
CA GLU A 12 -5.49 20.08 7.19
C GLU A 12 -4.00 19.91 7.45
N LYS A 13 -3.62 18.69 7.80
CA LYS A 13 -2.23 18.27 7.97
C LYS A 13 -1.94 17.15 6.98
N LEU A 14 -0.99 17.40 6.08
CA LEU A 14 -0.64 16.50 4.99
C LEU A 14 0.47 15.54 5.43
N TYR A 15 0.28 14.25 5.19
CA TYR A 15 1.36 13.28 5.18
C TYR A 15 1.86 13.11 3.75
N LEU A 16 3.17 13.29 3.54
CA LEU A 16 3.79 13.11 2.23
C LEU A 16 4.42 11.71 2.17
N ALA A 17 3.87 10.86 1.32
CA ALA A 17 4.33 9.50 1.09
C ALA A 17 4.92 9.36 -0.30
N GLY A 18 6.05 8.65 -0.40
CA GLY A 18 6.71 8.44 -1.68
C GLY A 18 8.10 7.84 -1.54
N PRO A 19 8.70 7.40 -2.66
CA PRO A 19 10.00 6.76 -2.69
C PRO A 19 11.17 7.74 -2.55
N GLU A 20 10.93 9.03 -2.27
CA GLU A 20 11.98 10.06 -2.23
C GLU A 20 13.08 9.74 -1.22
N CYS A 21 12.76 9.08 -0.10
CA CYS A 21 13.76 8.67 0.89
C CYS A 21 14.88 7.79 0.31
N PHE A 22 14.61 7.12 -0.80
CA PHE A 22 15.58 6.26 -1.50
C PHE A 22 16.43 7.02 -2.53
N TYR A 23 16.04 8.24 -2.91
CA TYR A 23 16.74 9.02 -3.92
C TYR A 23 17.94 9.77 -3.34
N THR A 24 18.96 10.03 -4.15
CA THR A 24 20.15 10.77 -3.74
C THR A 24 19.82 12.19 -3.26
N ASN A 25 18.81 12.83 -3.85
CA ASN A 25 18.34 14.18 -3.52
C ASN A 25 16.98 14.19 -2.80
N GLY A 26 16.54 13.04 -2.28
CA GLY A 26 15.17 12.86 -1.79
C GLY A 26 14.77 13.83 -0.68
N TYR A 27 15.64 14.05 0.30
CA TYR A 27 15.37 15.02 1.37
C TYR A 27 15.23 16.46 0.85
N THR A 28 15.95 16.82 -0.23
CA THR A 28 15.81 18.14 -0.87
C THR A 28 14.47 18.27 -1.58
N LEU A 29 14.00 17.19 -2.22
CA LEU A 29 12.67 17.13 -2.84
C LEU A 29 11.57 17.27 -1.78
N TRP A 30 11.64 16.49 -0.71
CA TRP A 30 10.68 16.57 0.39
C TRP A 30 10.63 17.95 1.05
N ASP A 31 11.78 18.57 1.26
CA ASP A 31 11.84 19.93 1.81
C ASP A 31 11.18 20.96 0.86
N ALA A 32 11.35 20.82 -0.45
CA ALA A 32 10.67 21.68 -1.41
C ALA A 32 9.15 21.47 -1.41
N MET A 33 8.68 20.22 -1.36
CA MET A 33 7.25 19.86 -1.26
C MET A 33 6.64 20.41 0.02
N ARG A 34 7.33 20.24 1.17
CA ARG A 34 6.93 20.79 2.47
C ARG A 34 6.74 22.30 2.40
N ARG A 35 7.76 23.03 1.97
CA ARG A 35 7.71 24.50 1.87
C ARG A 35 6.55 24.97 1.02
N LYS A 36 6.25 24.26 -0.07
CA LYS A 36 5.14 24.60 -0.95
C LYS A 36 3.78 24.38 -0.29
N ALA A 37 3.58 23.26 0.40
CA ALA A 37 2.37 23.01 1.15
C ALA A 37 2.18 24.00 2.30
N GLU A 38 3.24 24.28 3.08
CA GLU A 38 3.22 25.25 4.17
C GLU A 38 2.97 26.68 3.69
N TYR A 39 3.53 27.07 2.53
CA TYR A 39 3.25 28.36 1.90
C TYR A 39 1.76 28.52 1.57
N ASN A 40 1.07 27.42 1.26
CA ASN A 40 -0.37 27.39 1.05
C ASN A 40 -1.20 27.24 2.34
N GLY A 41 -0.54 27.19 3.51
CA GLY A 41 -1.19 27.20 4.82
C GLY A 41 -1.47 25.83 5.42
N PHE A 42 -1.01 24.74 4.80
CA PHE A 42 -1.15 23.37 5.33
C PHE A 42 -0.12 23.07 6.41
N GLY A 43 -0.49 22.25 7.40
CA GLY A 43 0.49 21.52 8.18
C GLY A 43 1.07 20.36 7.35
N VAL A 44 2.32 19.96 7.60
CA VAL A 44 2.98 18.86 6.88
C VAL A 44 3.69 17.95 7.87
N THR A 45 3.57 16.65 7.63
CA THR A 45 4.43 15.62 8.24
C THR A 45 4.95 14.68 7.17
N MET A 46 6.09 14.07 7.43
CA MET A 46 6.70 13.08 6.54
C MET A 46 7.58 12.12 7.33
N PRO A 47 7.99 10.98 6.74
CA PRO A 47 8.79 9.95 7.41
C PRO A 47 10.08 10.45 8.05
N SER A 48 10.66 11.53 7.53
CA SER A 48 11.91 12.13 8.02
C SER A 48 11.74 13.06 9.23
N ASP A 49 10.51 13.30 9.67
CA ASP A 49 10.27 14.16 10.82
C ASP A 49 10.64 13.43 12.12
N ASN A 50 11.07 14.24 13.08
CA ASN A 50 11.54 13.82 14.40
C ASN A 50 12.96 13.21 14.40
N GLN A 51 13.67 13.49 15.46
CA GLN A 51 14.96 12.86 15.72
C GLN A 51 14.73 11.52 16.41
N LEU A 52 15.18 10.44 15.77
CA LEU A 52 15.04 9.08 16.28
C LEU A 52 16.33 8.66 17.03
N ASP A 53 16.14 7.83 18.05
CA ASP A 53 17.27 7.17 18.70
C ASP A 53 17.72 5.99 17.84
N MET A 54 18.88 6.14 17.22
CA MET A 54 19.53 5.15 16.36
C MET A 54 20.79 4.57 17.04
N SER A 55 20.84 4.57 18.37
CA SER A 55 22.00 4.07 19.13
C SER A 55 22.07 2.57 19.27
N SER A 56 20.97 1.83 19.00
CA SER A 56 20.96 0.37 19.02
C SER A 56 21.96 -0.21 18.04
N PRO A 57 22.75 -1.23 18.41
CA PRO A 57 23.58 -1.96 17.46
C PRO A 57 22.78 -2.90 16.54
N ASP A 58 21.51 -3.20 16.85
CA ASP A 58 20.62 -3.98 16.03
C ASP A 58 19.90 -3.06 15.02
N LEU A 59 20.20 -3.25 13.74
CA LEU A 59 19.58 -2.48 12.65
C LEU A 59 18.06 -2.70 12.56
N ARG A 60 17.57 -3.82 13.07
CA ARG A 60 16.12 -4.11 13.13
C ARG A 60 15.37 -3.17 14.08
N ASP A 61 16.04 -2.71 15.13
CA ASP A 61 15.45 -1.71 16.04
C ASP A 61 15.34 -0.36 15.36
N HIS A 62 16.29 -0.01 14.47
CA HIS A 62 16.20 1.20 13.65
C HIS A 62 14.98 1.16 12.73
N ALA A 63 14.74 0.04 12.05
CA ALA A 63 13.56 -0.13 11.19
C ALA A 63 12.26 0.04 11.98
N LYS A 64 12.16 -0.55 13.17
CA LYS A 64 10.99 -0.41 14.05
C LYS A 64 10.79 1.04 14.51
N ALA A 65 11.88 1.74 14.85
CA ALA A 65 11.81 3.14 15.27
C ALA A 65 11.32 4.04 14.13
N ILE A 66 11.82 3.83 12.90
CA ILE A 66 11.37 4.57 11.72
C ILE A 66 9.91 4.25 11.42
N PHE A 67 9.53 2.98 11.39
CA PHE A 67 8.14 2.57 11.20
C PHE A 67 7.20 3.24 12.21
N GLN A 68 7.55 3.20 13.49
CA GLN A 68 6.74 3.84 14.54
C GLN A 68 6.63 5.35 14.34
N ASN A 69 7.70 6.00 13.87
CA ASN A 69 7.67 7.41 13.52
C ASN A 69 6.70 7.70 12.37
N CYS A 70 6.76 6.91 11.29
CA CYS A 70 5.81 7.00 10.18
C CYS A 70 4.36 6.86 10.66
N ALA A 71 4.10 5.86 11.51
CA ALA A 71 2.77 5.64 12.09
C ALA A 71 2.31 6.83 12.96
N ASN A 72 3.20 7.42 13.76
CA ASN A 72 2.88 8.60 14.58
C ASN A 72 2.59 9.83 13.72
N CYS A 73 3.41 10.12 12.70
CA CYS A 73 3.20 11.20 11.74
C CYS A 73 1.86 11.02 11.00
N MET A 74 1.55 9.78 10.58
CA MET A 74 0.27 9.44 9.97
C MET A 74 -0.90 9.71 10.92
N ASN A 75 -0.75 9.37 12.21
CA ASN A 75 -1.79 9.57 13.22
C ASN A 75 -2.12 11.04 13.46
N GLU A 76 -1.22 11.94 13.17
CA GLU A 76 -1.43 13.39 13.29
C GLU A 76 -1.98 14.04 12.02
N SER A 77 -2.10 13.29 10.92
CA SER A 77 -2.44 13.81 9.59
C SER A 77 -3.93 13.62 9.26
N THR A 78 -4.45 14.47 8.37
CA THR A 78 -5.85 14.47 7.88
C THR A 78 -5.94 14.06 6.43
N ALA A 79 -4.85 14.20 5.68
CA ALA A 79 -4.76 13.81 4.28
C ALA A 79 -3.40 13.19 3.97
N ILE A 80 -3.36 12.33 2.96
CA ILE A 80 -2.13 11.77 2.40
C ILE A 80 -2.01 12.16 0.92
N LEU A 81 -0.81 12.58 0.53
CA LEU A 81 -0.43 12.79 -0.88
C LEU A 81 0.68 11.79 -1.23
N VAL A 82 0.41 10.91 -2.20
CA VAL A 82 1.28 9.77 -2.50
C VAL A 82 1.91 9.93 -3.87
N ASP A 83 3.24 9.81 -3.96
CA ASP A 83 3.96 9.64 -5.22
C ASP A 83 3.80 8.20 -5.71
N LEU A 84 3.23 8.02 -6.90
CA LEU A 84 3.02 6.73 -7.56
C LEU A 84 3.97 6.50 -8.74
N GLU A 85 5.12 7.15 -8.77
CA GLU A 85 6.12 6.84 -9.78
C GLU A 85 6.64 5.40 -9.63
N ASN A 86 6.94 4.76 -10.75
CA ASN A 86 7.42 3.39 -10.76
C ASN A 86 8.68 3.21 -9.91
N PHE A 87 8.69 2.19 -9.06
CA PHE A 87 9.78 1.92 -8.14
C PHE A 87 10.25 0.46 -8.23
N ARG A 88 11.47 0.24 -8.69
CA ARG A 88 12.11 -1.09 -8.85
C ARG A 88 11.27 -2.12 -9.61
N GLY A 89 10.41 -1.64 -10.49
CA GLY A 89 9.50 -2.44 -11.30
C GLY A 89 8.49 -1.57 -12.00
N ALA A 90 7.37 -2.17 -12.38
CA ALA A 90 6.28 -1.45 -13.06
C ALA A 90 5.27 -0.82 -12.09
N GLU A 91 5.46 -1.03 -10.80
CA GLU A 91 4.53 -0.58 -9.76
C GLU A 91 5.17 0.46 -8.82
N PRO A 92 4.38 1.26 -8.08
CA PRO A 92 4.86 2.15 -7.04
C PRO A 92 5.55 1.42 -5.88
N ASP A 93 6.28 2.19 -5.06
CA ASP A 93 6.91 1.72 -3.82
C ASP A 93 5.90 1.09 -2.86
N GLY A 94 6.16 -0.16 -2.47
CA GLY A 94 5.28 -0.92 -1.58
C GLY A 94 5.10 -0.29 -0.20
N GLY A 95 6.13 0.39 0.32
CA GLY A 95 6.07 1.11 1.59
C GLY A 95 5.09 2.29 1.53
N SER A 96 5.14 3.09 0.46
CA SER A 96 4.20 4.20 0.23
C SER A 96 2.76 3.72 0.08
N ILE A 97 2.55 2.54 -0.53
CA ILE A 97 1.21 1.96 -0.65
C ILE A 97 0.73 1.34 0.67
N TYR A 98 1.63 0.83 1.49
CA TYR A 98 1.33 0.47 2.88
C TYR A 98 0.79 1.69 3.65
N GLU A 99 1.46 2.83 3.55
CA GLU A 99 1.04 4.09 4.17
C GLU A 99 -0.31 4.57 3.64
N LEU A 100 -0.58 4.41 2.33
CA LEU A 100 -1.90 4.69 1.74
C LEU A 100 -3.00 3.82 2.38
N GLY A 101 -2.73 2.53 2.61
CA GLY A 101 -3.63 1.62 3.31
C GLY A 101 -3.95 2.08 4.74
N MET A 102 -2.93 2.52 5.49
CA MET A 102 -3.11 3.11 6.83
C MET A 102 -3.98 4.36 6.79
N ALA A 103 -3.69 5.29 5.88
CA ALA A 103 -4.43 6.54 5.72
C ALA A 103 -5.90 6.28 5.37
N TYR A 104 -6.16 5.37 4.43
CA TYR A 104 -7.51 4.99 4.03
C TYR A 104 -8.31 4.40 5.20
N ALA A 105 -7.71 3.49 5.99
CA ALA A 105 -8.36 2.88 7.14
C ALA A 105 -8.76 3.90 8.22
N ARG A 106 -8.00 5.00 8.34
CA ARG A 106 -8.30 6.13 9.23
C ARG A 106 -9.39 7.06 8.69
N GLY A 107 -9.80 6.90 7.43
CA GLY A 107 -10.73 7.81 6.78
C GLY A 107 -10.08 9.15 6.38
N MET A 108 -8.76 9.19 6.20
CA MET A 108 -8.05 10.36 5.69
C MET A 108 -8.42 10.61 4.23
N ARG A 109 -8.22 11.85 3.77
CA ARG A 109 -8.33 12.19 2.36
C ARG A 109 -7.12 11.63 1.61
N CYS A 110 -7.35 10.76 0.63
CA CYS A 110 -6.31 10.07 -0.11
C CYS A 110 -6.19 10.63 -1.53
N TYR A 111 -5.03 11.21 -1.83
CA TYR A 111 -4.66 11.74 -3.14
C TYR A 111 -3.33 11.16 -3.58
N ALA A 112 -3.18 10.98 -4.88
CA ALA A 112 -1.94 10.48 -5.43
C ALA A 112 -1.64 11.12 -6.79
N TYR A 113 -0.37 11.13 -7.18
CA TYR A 113 0.09 11.70 -8.45
C TYR A 113 1.10 10.79 -9.13
N THR A 114 1.14 10.89 -10.45
CA THR A 114 2.10 10.22 -11.30
C THR A 114 2.25 10.97 -12.62
N ARG A 115 3.43 10.98 -13.20
CA ARG A 115 3.64 11.51 -14.56
C ARG A 115 3.19 10.55 -15.66
N ASP A 116 2.94 9.29 -15.33
CA ASP A 116 2.47 8.27 -16.28
C ASP A 116 1.24 7.54 -15.77
N LYS A 117 0.05 8.04 -16.12
CA LYS A 117 -1.25 7.45 -15.79
C LYS A 117 -1.76 6.51 -16.89
N ARG A 118 -0.92 6.11 -17.83
CA ARG A 118 -1.31 5.12 -18.84
C ARG A 118 -1.56 3.76 -18.19
N ALA A 119 -2.33 2.92 -18.89
CA ALA A 119 -2.58 1.54 -18.46
C ALA A 119 -1.28 0.73 -18.34
N LEU A 120 -1.25 -0.26 -17.45
CA LEU A 120 -0.09 -1.11 -17.19
C LEU A 120 0.45 -1.80 -18.45
N THR A 121 -0.42 -2.12 -19.39
CA THR A 121 -0.02 -2.61 -20.73
C THR A 121 1.11 -1.78 -21.37
N TRP A 122 1.12 -0.46 -21.14
CA TRP A 122 2.11 0.47 -21.72
C TRP A 122 3.32 0.72 -20.81
N LYS A 123 3.25 0.29 -19.55
CA LYS A 123 4.30 0.50 -18.54
C LYS A 123 5.14 -0.76 -18.29
N VAL A 124 4.55 -1.94 -18.47
CA VAL A 124 5.25 -3.22 -18.26
C VAL A 124 6.10 -3.53 -19.48
N GLN A 125 7.42 -3.56 -19.30
CA GLN A 125 8.34 -3.89 -20.37
C GLN A 125 8.12 -5.34 -20.83
N GLY A 126 7.95 -5.54 -22.14
CA GLY A 126 7.68 -6.85 -22.72
C GLY A 126 6.23 -7.30 -22.67
N ALA A 127 5.32 -6.44 -22.21
CA ALA A 127 3.89 -6.70 -22.34
C ALA A 127 3.48 -6.82 -23.81
N HIS A 128 2.68 -7.82 -24.12
CA HIS A 128 2.25 -8.12 -25.50
C HIS A 128 0.88 -8.76 -25.53
N LEU A 129 0.25 -8.75 -26.71
CA LEU A 129 -1.04 -9.38 -26.92
C LEU A 129 -0.86 -10.85 -27.37
N ASN A 130 -1.42 -11.79 -26.64
CA ASN A 130 -1.44 -13.20 -26.98
C ASN A 130 -2.90 -13.69 -26.99
N ASN A 131 -3.40 -14.11 -28.17
CA ASN A 131 -4.79 -14.57 -28.36
C ASN A 131 -5.88 -13.64 -27.79
N GLY A 132 -5.66 -12.33 -27.87
CA GLY A 132 -6.61 -11.33 -27.37
C GLY A 132 -6.47 -10.99 -25.86
N ILE A 133 -5.54 -11.65 -25.18
CA ILE A 133 -5.23 -11.39 -23.75
C ILE A 133 -3.90 -10.64 -23.68
N VAL A 134 -3.85 -9.58 -22.88
CA VAL A 134 -2.59 -8.89 -22.59
C VAL A 134 -1.77 -9.72 -21.62
N CYS A 135 -0.57 -10.08 -22.03
CA CYS A 135 0.36 -10.91 -21.26
C CYS A 135 1.62 -10.11 -20.87
N GLY A 136 2.23 -10.50 -19.77
CA GLY A 136 3.55 -10.07 -19.36
C GLY A 136 4.68 -10.75 -20.17
N PRO A 137 5.94 -10.41 -19.89
CA PRO A 137 7.11 -11.00 -20.58
C PRO A 137 7.25 -12.53 -20.35
N ASP A 138 6.60 -13.07 -19.33
CA ASP A 138 6.52 -14.49 -19.00
C ASP A 138 5.40 -15.26 -19.71
N ASN A 139 4.71 -14.62 -20.64
CA ASN A 139 3.50 -15.10 -21.34
C ASN A 139 2.29 -15.41 -20.45
N LYS A 140 2.29 -14.99 -19.19
CA LYS A 140 1.11 -15.08 -18.33
C LYS A 140 0.22 -13.85 -18.49
N PRO A 141 -1.10 -13.99 -18.30
CA PRO A 141 -2.01 -12.86 -18.29
C PRO A 141 -1.51 -11.74 -17.36
N LEU A 142 -1.53 -10.51 -17.84
CA LEU A 142 -1.13 -9.35 -17.05
C LEU A 142 -2.32 -8.86 -16.22
N PRO A 143 -2.32 -9.06 -14.90
CA PRO A 143 -3.41 -8.60 -14.06
C PRO A 143 -3.67 -7.11 -14.21
N TYR A 144 -4.95 -6.71 -14.20
CA TYR A 144 -5.44 -5.33 -14.33
C TYR A 144 -4.71 -4.51 -15.42
N ALA A 145 -4.42 -5.16 -16.56
CA ALA A 145 -3.63 -4.58 -17.66
C ALA A 145 -4.15 -3.23 -18.19
N GLU A 146 -5.46 -3.01 -18.12
CA GLU A 146 -6.15 -1.80 -18.59
C GLU A 146 -6.19 -0.67 -17.54
N LEU A 147 -5.78 -0.94 -16.29
CA LEU A 147 -5.67 0.05 -15.23
C LEU A 147 -4.25 0.61 -15.15
N PRO A 148 -4.08 1.85 -14.68
CA PRO A 148 -2.75 2.41 -14.42
C PRO A 148 -2.05 1.81 -13.21
N PHE A 149 -2.81 1.30 -12.23
CA PHE A 149 -2.36 0.77 -10.95
C PHE A 149 -3.28 -0.34 -10.46
N ALA A 150 -2.84 -1.03 -9.40
CA ALA A 150 -3.62 -2.05 -8.72
C ALA A 150 -5.01 -1.55 -8.28
N PRO A 151 -6.03 -2.43 -8.24
CA PRO A 151 -7.39 -2.10 -7.81
C PRO A 151 -7.47 -1.38 -6.47
N ALA A 152 -6.61 -1.74 -5.50
CA ALA A 152 -6.56 -1.06 -4.20
C ALA A 152 -6.20 0.42 -4.33
N ILE A 153 -5.26 0.79 -5.20
CA ILE A 153 -4.85 2.18 -5.41
C ILE A 153 -5.97 2.98 -6.08
N VAL A 154 -6.49 2.49 -7.21
CA VAL A 154 -7.52 3.22 -7.97
C VAL A 154 -8.85 3.31 -7.22
N GLY A 155 -9.11 2.38 -6.30
CA GLY A 155 -10.29 2.39 -5.43
C GLY A 155 -10.15 3.26 -4.18
N ALA A 156 -8.93 3.41 -3.66
CA ALA A 156 -8.67 4.11 -2.39
C ALA A 156 -8.45 5.61 -2.55
N CYS A 157 -7.84 6.06 -3.64
CA CYS A 157 -7.41 7.44 -3.78
C CYS A 157 -7.77 8.07 -5.13
N LYS A 158 -7.75 9.41 -5.16
CA LYS A 158 -7.83 10.17 -6.41
C LYS A 158 -6.45 10.27 -7.02
N VAL A 159 -6.26 9.58 -8.15
CA VAL A 159 -5.00 9.60 -8.90
C VAL A 159 -5.08 10.63 -10.01
N ILE A 160 -4.12 11.57 -10.04
CA ILE A 160 -3.97 12.54 -11.11
C ILE A 160 -2.72 12.26 -11.94
N GLU A 161 -2.75 12.65 -13.19
CA GLU A 161 -1.57 12.75 -14.04
C GLU A 161 -0.94 14.12 -13.86
N GLY A 162 0.30 14.14 -13.34
CA GLY A 162 1.01 15.35 -13.00
C GLY A 162 2.04 15.12 -11.92
N ASP A 163 2.45 16.18 -11.26
CA ASP A 163 3.41 16.14 -10.14
C ASP A 163 2.75 16.54 -8.80
N PHE A 164 3.58 16.68 -7.77
CA PHE A 164 3.12 17.09 -6.45
C PHE A 164 2.32 18.40 -6.47
N ASP A 165 2.71 19.35 -7.32
CA ASP A 165 2.06 20.65 -7.41
C ASP A 165 0.65 20.53 -7.96
N ASP A 166 0.46 19.69 -8.98
CA ASP A 166 -0.84 19.44 -9.58
C ASP A 166 -1.76 18.72 -8.58
N CYS A 167 -1.21 17.77 -7.80
CA CYS A 167 -1.93 17.08 -6.74
C CYS A 167 -2.38 18.06 -5.63
N LEU A 168 -1.47 18.91 -5.16
CA LEU A 168 -1.77 19.91 -4.14
C LEU A 168 -2.83 20.91 -4.63
N ASN A 169 -2.75 21.34 -5.89
CA ASN A 169 -3.73 22.25 -6.50
C ASN A 169 -5.13 21.62 -6.60
N LEU A 170 -5.21 20.34 -6.96
CA LEU A 170 -6.48 19.60 -6.94
C LEU A 170 -7.06 19.55 -5.53
N PHE A 171 -6.24 19.18 -4.54
CA PHE A 171 -6.67 19.10 -3.15
C PHE A 171 -7.20 20.46 -2.64
N MET A 172 -6.50 21.54 -2.91
CA MET A 172 -6.93 22.90 -2.58
C MET A 172 -8.26 23.28 -3.25
N THR A 173 -8.44 22.90 -4.51
CA THR A 173 -9.66 23.18 -5.27
C THR A 173 -10.86 22.47 -4.62
N GLU A 174 -10.71 21.19 -4.28
CA GLU A 174 -11.79 20.42 -3.65
C GLU A 174 -12.13 20.91 -2.26
N LEU A 175 -11.15 21.30 -1.43
CA LEU A 175 -11.41 21.91 -0.14
C LEU A 175 -12.20 23.22 -0.27
N ASN A 176 -11.89 24.04 -1.26
CA ASN A 176 -12.64 25.26 -1.53
C ASN A 176 -14.09 24.95 -1.97
N GLU A 177 -14.31 23.93 -2.77
CA GLU A 177 -15.64 23.50 -3.20
C GLU A 177 -16.45 22.93 -2.03
N GLU A 178 -15.84 22.12 -1.16
CA GLU A 178 -16.48 21.61 0.05
C GLU A 178 -16.93 22.75 0.96
N CYS A 179 -16.07 23.74 1.20
CA CYS A 179 -16.42 24.91 1.99
C CYS A 179 -17.61 25.70 1.42
N LYS A 180 -17.68 25.83 0.08
CA LYS A 180 -18.84 26.43 -0.57
C LYS A 180 -20.11 25.60 -0.36
N ASN A 181 -19.99 24.27 -0.50
CA ASN A 181 -21.12 23.34 -0.32
C ASN A 181 -21.63 23.35 1.12
N GLU A 182 -20.75 23.38 2.13
CA GLU A 182 -21.13 23.53 3.52
C GLU A 182 -21.89 24.83 3.77
N THR A 183 -21.44 25.94 3.17
CA THR A 183 -22.11 27.23 3.25
C THR A 183 -23.53 27.19 2.65
N LEU A 184 -23.72 26.36 1.60
CA LEU A 184 -25.02 26.11 0.97
C LEU A 184 -25.87 25.04 1.67
N GLY A 185 -25.35 24.43 2.77
CA GLY A 185 -26.02 23.37 3.52
C GLY A 185 -26.03 22.01 2.84
N ILE A 186 -25.21 21.82 1.81
CA ILE A 186 -25.04 20.55 1.11
C ILE A 186 -24.12 19.63 1.93
N LYS A 187 -24.68 18.56 2.52
CA LYS A 187 -23.91 17.57 3.27
C LYS A 187 -23.55 16.39 2.39
N VAL A 188 -22.25 16.10 2.25
CA VAL A 188 -21.79 14.84 1.69
C VAL A 188 -22.00 13.74 2.72
N GLN A 189 -22.80 12.72 2.38
CA GLN A 189 -22.99 11.56 3.24
C GLN A 189 -21.74 10.66 3.12
N PRO A 190 -21.07 10.33 4.23
CA PRO A 190 -19.98 9.36 4.20
C PRO A 190 -20.53 7.99 3.79
N LYS A 191 -19.74 7.23 3.01
CA LYS A 191 -20.11 5.84 2.71
C LYS A 191 -20.23 5.06 4.01
N PRO A 192 -21.31 4.28 4.23
CA PRO A 192 -21.47 3.49 5.44
C PRO A 192 -20.36 2.43 5.52
N ILE A 193 -19.64 2.42 6.63
CA ILE A 193 -18.70 1.34 6.96
C ILE A 193 -19.52 0.25 7.63
N LEU A 194 -19.52 -0.95 7.04
CA LEU A 194 -20.17 -2.10 7.66
C LEU A 194 -19.39 -2.54 8.90
N PRO A 195 -20.05 -2.81 10.03
CA PRO A 195 -19.38 -3.33 11.22
C PRO A 195 -18.80 -4.73 10.92
N ALA A 196 -17.63 -5.03 11.53
CA ALA A 196 -17.04 -6.36 11.46
C ALA A 196 -18.01 -7.43 11.98
N VAL A 197 -17.93 -8.64 11.41
CA VAL A 197 -18.72 -9.80 11.86
C VAL A 197 -17.94 -10.55 12.93
N PRO A 198 -18.52 -10.85 14.10
CA PRO A 198 -17.90 -11.72 15.06
C PRO A 198 -17.71 -13.13 14.50
N HIS A 199 -16.56 -13.75 14.75
CA HIS A 199 -16.23 -15.12 14.35
C HIS A 199 -16.05 -16.01 15.56
N GLU A 200 -16.44 -17.30 15.48
CA GLU A 200 -16.21 -18.29 16.54
C GLU A 200 -14.76 -18.71 16.63
N LYS A 201 -14.06 -18.76 15.49
CA LYS A 201 -12.63 -19.00 15.38
C LYS A 201 -11.96 -17.76 14.80
N PRO A 202 -10.66 -17.52 15.10
CA PRO A 202 -9.96 -16.44 14.47
C PRO A 202 -10.00 -16.55 12.93
N LEU A 203 -10.41 -15.47 12.28
CA LEU A 203 -10.52 -15.39 10.81
C LEU A 203 -9.23 -14.84 10.22
N VAL A 204 -8.61 -15.61 9.33
CA VAL A 204 -7.41 -15.22 8.58
C VAL A 204 -7.81 -14.73 7.20
N TYR A 205 -7.38 -13.53 6.85
CA TYR A 205 -7.42 -13.05 5.47
C TYR A 205 -6.12 -13.41 4.78
N LEU A 206 -6.21 -14.15 3.68
CA LEU A 206 -5.09 -14.63 2.88
C LEU A 206 -4.73 -13.58 1.82
N ALA A 207 -4.00 -12.55 2.21
CA ALA A 207 -3.59 -11.48 1.33
C ALA A 207 -2.45 -11.94 0.40
N GLY A 208 -2.73 -12.15 -0.87
CA GLY A 208 -1.75 -12.68 -1.82
C GLY A 208 -2.08 -12.33 -3.27
N PHE A 209 -1.06 -12.29 -4.11
CA PHE A 209 -1.21 -12.07 -5.55
C PHE A 209 -1.64 -13.36 -6.31
N GLU A 210 -1.76 -14.49 -5.62
CA GLU A 210 -2.38 -15.72 -6.14
C GLU A 210 -3.79 -15.47 -6.67
N ARG A 211 -4.44 -14.39 -6.21
CA ARG A 211 -5.75 -13.91 -6.73
C ARG A 211 -5.76 -13.67 -8.24
N TYR A 212 -4.60 -13.51 -8.86
CA TYR A 212 -4.43 -13.25 -10.27
C TYR A 212 -4.04 -14.50 -11.07
N ASP A 213 -3.84 -15.64 -10.42
CA ASP A 213 -3.50 -16.89 -11.08
C ASP A 213 -4.76 -17.55 -11.68
N GLU A 214 -4.60 -18.29 -12.77
CA GLU A 214 -5.69 -19.00 -13.40
C GLU A 214 -6.30 -20.07 -12.46
N ASP A 215 -5.48 -20.65 -11.57
CA ASP A 215 -5.84 -21.65 -10.57
C ASP A 215 -6.06 -21.04 -9.16
N ALA A 216 -6.32 -19.74 -9.07
CA ALA A 216 -6.49 -19.03 -7.81
C ALA A 216 -7.47 -19.70 -6.83
N ALA A 217 -8.62 -20.17 -7.35
CA ALA A 217 -9.63 -20.82 -6.53
C ALA A 217 -9.14 -22.12 -5.89
N GLU A 218 -8.37 -22.93 -6.64
CA GLU A 218 -7.76 -24.18 -6.15
C GLU A 218 -6.71 -23.87 -5.07
N LYS A 219 -5.78 -22.98 -5.36
CA LYS A 219 -4.74 -22.53 -4.41
C LYS A 219 -5.33 -22.03 -3.09
N TYR A 220 -6.29 -21.11 -3.16
CA TYR A 220 -6.89 -20.58 -1.94
C TYR A 220 -7.71 -21.63 -1.18
N ASN A 221 -8.35 -22.59 -1.84
CA ASN A 221 -9.02 -23.70 -1.15
C ASN A 221 -8.05 -24.60 -0.41
N GLU A 222 -6.89 -24.90 -0.98
CA GLU A 222 -5.80 -25.61 -0.28
C GLU A 222 -5.28 -24.82 0.93
N MET A 223 -5.01 -23.53 0.76
CA MET A 223 -4.55 -22.64 1.83
C MET A 223 -5.57 -22.57 2.98
N LYS A 224 -6.86 -22.44 2.69
CA LYS A 224 -7.95 -22.46 3.68
C LYS A 224 -8.02 -23.79 4.42
N ALA A 225 -7.88 -24.91 3.70
CA ALA A 225 -7.86 -26.24 4.31
C ALA A 225 -6.67 -26.40 5.29
N ILE A 226 -5.51 -25.83 4.95
CA ILE A 226 -4.34 -25.80 5.86
C ILE A 226 -4.65 -24.95 7.08
N CYS A 227 -5.19 -23.72 6.93
CA CYS A 227 -5.58 -22.88 8.06
C CYS A 227 -6.54 -23.62 9.02
N ALA A 228 -7.54 -24.34 8.47
CA ALA A 228 -8.50 -25.09 9.25
C ALA A 228 -7.86 -26.19 10.13
N LYS A 229 -6.78 -26.85 9.68
CA LYS A 229 -6.03 -27.85 10.47
C LYS A 229 -5.46 -27.25 11.76
N TYR A 230 -5.14 -25.93 11.73
CA TYR A 230 -4.56 -25.22 12.88
C TYR A 230 -5.58 -24.41 13.68
N GLY A 231 -6.89 -24.58 13.38
CA GLY A 231 -7.97 -23.99 14.17
C GLY A 231 -8.39 -22.58 13.73
N PHE A 232 -8.03 -22.17 12.52
CA PHE A 232 -8.42 -20.89 11.92
C PHE A 232 -9.49 -21.09 10.86
N ASP A 233 -10.43 -20.14 10.78
CA ASP A 233 -11.21 -19.94 9.57
C ASP A 233 -10.41 -19.01 8.63
N ALA A 234 -10.61 -19.12 7.33
CA ALA A 234 -9.86 -18.32 6.37
C ALA A 234 -10.71 -17.84 5.19
N VAL A 235 -10.44 -16.62 4.75
CA VAL A 235 -11.02 -15.99 3.55
C VAL A 235 -9.91 -15.47 2.65
N SER A 236 -10.23 -15.39 1.36
CA SER A 236 -9.32 -14.96 0.31
C SER A 236 -9.88 -13.76 -0.46
N PRO A 237 -9.05 -13.02 -1.22
CA PRO A 237 -9.51 -11.87 -2.01
C PRO A 237 -10.58 -12.18 -3.06
N ILE A 238 -10.66 -13.44 -3.50
CA ILE A 238 -11.63 -13.88 -4.50
C ILE A 238 -12.99 -14.29 -3.91
N ASP A 239 -13.09 -14.42 -2.58
CA ASP A 239 -14.35 -14.75 -1.93
C ASP A 239 -15.33 -13.58 -1.97
N MET A 240 -16.61 -13.90 -2.06
CA MET A 240 -17.66 -12.89 -2.02
C MET A 240 -17.81 -12.32 -0.62
N VAL A 241 -18.06 -11.02 -0.54
CA VAL A 241 -18.36 -10.33 0.71
C VAL A 241 -19.87 -10.08 0.85
N ARG A 242 -20.30 -9.76 2.07
CA ARG A 242 -21.66 -9.24 2.30
C ARG A 242 -21.86 -7.98 1.47
N ASN A 243 -22.99 -7.88 0.79
CA ASN A 243 -23.33 -6.75 -0.08
C ASN A 243 -22.39 -6.59 -1.28
N ASP A 244 -21.78 -7.69 -1.71
CA ASP A 244 -21.00 -7.66 -2.94
C ASP A 244 -21.94 -7.34 -4.12
N ILE A 245 -21.56 -6.35 -4.90
CA ILE A 245 -22.27 -5.96 -6.10
C ILE A 245 -21.51 -6.60 -7.25
N VAL A 246 -22.10 -7.65 -7.86
CA VAL A 246 -21.53 -8.20 -9.08
C VAL A 246 -21.71 -7.17 -10.18
N VAL A 247 -20.59 -6.62 -10.64
CA VAL A 247 -20.57 -5.65 -11.75
C VAL A 247 -20.30 -6.43 -13.03
N ASP A 248 -21.29 -6.52 -13.89
CA ASP A 248 -21.14 -6.96 -15.28
C ASP A 248 -20.85 -5.73 -16.12
N SER A 249 -19.58 -5.35 -16.22
CA SER A 249 -19.16 -4.13 -16.91
C SER A 249 -17.82 -4.34 -17.62
N ASP A 250 -17.74 -3.83 -18.84
CA ASP A 250 -16.49 -3.76 -19.61
C ASP A 250 -15.59 -2.59 -19.15
N ASN A 251 -16.06 -1.77 -18.20
CA ASN A 251 -15.27 -0.68 -17.65
C ASN A 251 -14.32 -1.19 -16.56
N PRO A 252 -13.00 -1.19 -16.79
CA PRO A 252 -12.04 -1.73 -15.84
C PRO A 252 -12.03 -1.00 -14.48
N TYR A 253 -12.42 0.27 -14.43
CA TYR A 253 -12.52 1.02 -13.19
C TYR A 253 -13.73 0.59 -12.32
N GLU A 254 -14.84 0.18 -12.93
CA GLU A 254 -16.00 -0.34 -12.20
C GLU A 254 -15.67 -1.70 -11.60
N VAL A 255 -14.99 -2.56 -12.38
CA VAL A 255 -14.47 -3.84 -11.89
C VAL A 255 -13.47 -3.65 -10.75
N ALA A 256 -12.53 -2.70 -10.90
CA ALA A 256 -11.58 -2.38 -9.86
C ALA A 256 -12.26 -1.89 -8.56
N ALA A 257 -13.28 -1.06 -8.67
CA ALA A 257 -14.05 -0.58 -7.51
C ALA A 257 -14.75 -1.73 -6.77
N GLN A 258 -15.27 -2.73 -7.49
CA GLN A 258 -15.84 -3.93 -6.89
C GLN A 258 -14.77 -4.76 -6.18
N LEU A 259 -13.63 -5.03 -6.84
CA LEU A 259 -12.51 -5.79 -6.25
C LEU A 259 -11.99 -5.08 -4.99
N PHE A 260 -11.79 -3.78 -5.06
CA PHE A 260 -11.39 -2.97 -3.93
C PHE A 260 -12.39 -3.07 -2.76
N ASN A 261 -13.71 -3.04 -3.05
CA ASN A 261 -14.73 -3.21 -2.01
C ASN A 261 -14.61 -4.57 -1.31
N ARG A 262 -14.32 -5.66 -2.04
CA ARG A 262 -14.06 -6.98 -1.47
C ARG A 262 -12.84 -6.96 -0.57
N TYR A 263 -11.70 -6.46 -1.06
CA TYR A 263 -10.43 -6.46 -0.33
C TYR A 263 -10.56 -5.71 0.99
N GLN A 264 -11.06 -4.47 0.95
CA GLN A 264 -11.23 -3.69 2.16
C GLN A 264 -12.21 -4.34 3.17
N GLN A 265 -13.28 -4.99 2.69
CA GLN A 265 -14.24 -5.62 3.58
C GLN A 265 -13.65 -6.86 4.26
N HIS A 266 -12.89 -7.69 3.53
CA HIS A 266 -12.19 -8.82 4.12
C HIS A 266 -11.18 -8.39 5.19
N VAL A 267 -10.39 -7.33 4.93
CA VAL A 267 -9.47 -6.79 5.94
C VAL A 267 -10.22 -6.24 7.16
N ARG A 268 -11.41 -5.65 6.97
CA ARG A 268 -12.24 -5.20 8.12
C ARG A 268 -12.78 -6.35 8.93
N ASP A 269 -13.21 -7.41 8.29
CA ASP A 269 -13.87 -8.54 8.92
C ASP A 269 -12.88 -9.53 9.58
N CYS A 270 -11.64 -9.67 9.06
CA CYS A 270 -10.67 -10.62 9.60
C CYS A 270 -10.11 -10.20 10.99
N ASP A 271 -9.52 -11.15 11.69
CA ASP A 271 -8.72 -10.93 12.89
C ASP A 271 -7.22 -10.87 12.57
N ILE A 272 -6.81 -11.59 11.53
CA ILE A 272 -5.43 -11.81 11.14
C ILE A 272 -5.30 -11.55 9.64
N VAL A 273 -4.26 -10.83 9.24
CA VAL A 273 -3.82 -10.75 7.83
C VAL A 273 -2.57 -11.60 7.68
N LEU A 274 -2.61 -12.61 6.84
CA LEU A 274 -1.45 -13.42 6.45
C LEU A 274 -1.08 -13.07 5.01
N ALA A 275 0.03 -12.35 4.84
CA ALA A 275 0.40 -11.71 3.60
C ALA A 275 1.53 -12.44 2.86
N ASN A 276 1.30 -12.73 1.57
CA ASN A 276 2.35 -13.12 0.63
C ASN A 276 3.14 -11.89 0.20
N LEU A 277 4.37 -11.76 0.69
CA LEU A 277 5.27 -10.64 0.45
C LEU A 277 6.35 -10.95 -0.59
N ASN A 278 6.19 -12.02 -1.37
CA ASN A 278 7.10 -12.31 -2.48
C ASN A 278 7.06 -11.21 -3.54
N ASP A 279 8.13 -11.11 -4.29
CA ASP A 279 8.29 -10.14 -5.37
C ASP A 279 7.18 -10.27 -6.43
N PHE A 280 6.62 -9.12 -6.82
CA PHE A 280 5.58 -9.02 -7.82
C PHE A 280 5.91 -7.90 -8.82
N ARG A 281 6.22 -8.26 -10.05
CA ARG A 281 6.61 -7.32 -11.13
C ARG A 281 7.79 -6.40 -10.82
N GLY A 282 8.71 -6.85 -10.00
CA GLY A 282 9.88 -6.11 -9.55
C GLY A 282 10.40 -6.70 -8.26
N TYR A 283 10.95 -5.87 -7.40
CA TYR A 283 11.50 -6.28 -6.10
C TYR A 283 10.62 -5.87 -4.92
N GLU A 284 9.35 -5.58 -5.19
CA GLU A 284 8.36 -5.18 -4.20
C GLU A 284 7.18 -6.18 -4.18
N PRO A 285 6.45 -6.31 -3.08
CA PRO A 285 5.22 -7.10 -3.06
C PRO A 285 4.13 -6.44 -3.91
N SER A 286 3.07 -7.19 -4.21
CA SER A 286 1.89 -6.63 -4.88
C SER A 286 1.34 -5.42 -4.12
N ASN A 287 1.00 -4.36 -4.85
CA ASN A 287 0.45 -3.16 -4.24
C ASN A 287 -0.91 -3.38 -3.55
N ASP A 288 -1.74 -4.33 -4.02
CA ASP A 288 -2.94 -4.70 -3.27
C ASP A 288 -2.58 -5.28 -1.90
N VAL A 289 -1.59 -6.17 -1.83
CA VAL A 289 -1.10 -6.77 -0.57
C VAL A 289 -0.49 -5.70 0.33
N SER A 290 0.30 -4.78 -0.24
CA SER A 290 0.88 -3.66 0.50
C SER A 290 -0.20 -2.79 1.16
N PHE A 291 -1.22 -2.43 0.40
CA PHE A 291 -2.37 -1.67 0.89
C PHE A 291 -3.13 -2.42 2.00
N GLU A 292 -3.40 -3.70 1.80
CA GLU A 292 -4.13 -4.55 2.75
C GLU A 292 -3.37 -4.71 4.06
N CYS A 293 -2.04 -4.83 4.03
CA CYS A 293 -1.20 -4.84 5.21
C CYS A 293 -1.29 -3.52 5.99
N GLY A 294 -1.15 -2.37 5.31
CA GLY A 294 -1.26 -1.05 5.92
C GLY A 294 -2.64 -0.80 6.53
N MET A 295 -3.69 -1.17 5.81
CA MET A 295 -5.06 -1.10 6.31
C MET A 295 -5.25 -2.00 7.54
N GLY A 296 -4.75 -3.24 7.49
CA GLY A 296 -4.81 -4.20 8.61
C GLY A 296 -4.10 -3.68 9.86
N TYR A 297 -2.90 -3.11 9.69
CA TYR A 297 -2.16 -2.49 10.80
C TYR A 297 -2.98 -1.39 11.48
N GLN A 298 -3.51 -0.46 10.68
CA GLN A 298 -4.27 0.67 11.21
C GLN A 298 -5.57 0.25 11.90
N LEU A 299 -6.17 -0.85 11.47
CA LEU A 299 -7.36 -1.44 12.11
C LEU A 299 -7.04 -2.34 13.32
N GLY A 300 -5.77 -2.44 13.71
CA GLY A 300 -5.33 -3.25 14.85
C GLY A 300 -5.41 -4.75 14.62
N LYS A 301 -5.37 -5.21 13.36
CA LYS A 301 -5.32 -6.63 13.03
C LYS A 301 -3.96 -7.21 13.36
N LYS A 302 -3.89 -8.51 13.65
CA LYS A 302 -2.61 -9.21 13.75
C LYS A 302 -2.08 -9.45 12.35
N LEU A 303 -0.83 -9.01 12.09
CA LEU A 303 -0.20 -9.14 10.79
C LEU A 303 0.91 -10.17 10.82
N PHE A 304 0.97 -10.99 9.78
CA PHE A 304 2.05 -11.93 9.52
C PHE A 304 2.38 -11.91 8.02
N GLY A 305 3.66 -11.89 7.69
CA GLY A 305 4.14 -11.99 6.32
C GLY A 305 4.91 -13.28 6.08
N TYR A 306 4.97 -13.71 4.82
CA TYR A 306 5.87 -14.80 4.40
C TYR A 306 6.50 -14.49 3.05
N MET A 307 7.71 -14.99 2.86
CA MET A 307 8.49 -14.88 1.64
C MET A 307 9.24 -16.19 1.38
N ASP A 308 9.44 -16.56 0.12
CA ASP A 308 10.24 -17.71 -0.29
C ASP A 308 11.74 -17.45 -0.10
N ASP A 309 12.16 -16.18 -0.30
CA ASP A 309 13.52 -15.71 -0.09
C ASP A 309 13.55 -14.63 0.99
N VAL A 310 14.07 -14.97 2.16
CA VAL A 310 14.25 -14.06 3.31
C VAL A 310 15.68 -13.49 3.40
N THR A 311 16.47 -13.62 2.35
CA THR A 311 17.78 -12.96 2.24
C THR A 311 17.60 -11.45 2.38
N ARG A 312 18.54 -10.78 3.04
CA ARG A 312 18.48 -9.35 3.30
C ARG A 312 18.27 -8.54 2.02
N MET A 313 17.42 -7.54 2.08
CA MET A 313 17.00 -6.73 0.93
C MET A 313 18.18 -6.22 0.10
N ARG A 314 19.23 -5.70 0.74
CA ARG A 314 20.43 -5.20 0.06
C ARG A 314 21.28 -6.27 -0.64
N GLU A 315 21.09 -7.54 -0.30
CA GLU A 315 21.76 -8.67 -0.93
C GLU A 315 20.92 -9.21 -2.11
N ARG A 316 19.61 -9.07 -2.02
CA ARG A 316 18.62 -9.53 -3.00
C ARG A 316 18.41 -8.51 -4.13
N ILE A 317 18.36 -7.22 -3.82
CA ILE A 317 18.22 -6.16 -4.83
C ILE A 317 19.59 -5.89 -5.48
N PRO A 318 19.71 -5.97 -6.83
CA PRO A 318 20.94 -5.60 -7.53
C PRO A 318 21.36 -4.16 -7.19
N ASN A 319 22.60 -3.99 -6.73
CA ASN A 319 23.15 -2.70 -6.35
C ASN A 319 24.68 -2.67 -6.50
N TYR A 320 25.28 -1.49 -6.39
CA TYR A 320 26.73 -1.30 -6.55
C TYR A 320 27.54 -1.49 -5.25
N GLY A 321 26.91 -2.04 -4.19
CA GLY A 321 27.56 -2.29 -2.91
C GLY A 321 28.04 -1.01 -2.20
N GLU A 322 29.02 -1.17 -1.31
CA GLU A 322 29.55 -0.08 -0.48
C GLU A 322 30.12 1.10 -1.31
N THR A 323 30.62 0.85 -2.51
CA THR A 323 31.21 1.88 -3.39
C THR A 323 30.21 2.95 -3.79
N ARG A 324 28.89 2.65 -3.75
CA ARG A 324 27.80 3.56 -4.04
C ARG A 324 26.68 3.47 -3.00
N GLU A 325 27.03 3.24 -1.75
CA GLU A 325 26.07 3.21 -0.63
C GLU A 325 24.87 2.27 -0.88
N PHE A 326 25.13 1.09 -1.49
CA PHE A 326 24.11 0.11 -1.86
C PHE A 326 23.00 0.66 -2.77
N ARG A 327 23.32 1.59 -3.67
CA ARG A 327 22.38 2.12 -4.64
C ARG A 327 22.24 1.21 -5.85
N ASP A 328 21.00 1.07 -6.33
CA ASP A 328 20.67 0.36 -7.56
C ASP A 328 21.12 1.16 -8.81
N GLU A 329 20.89 0.63 -10.01
CA GLU A 329 21.25 1.26 -11.28
C GLU A 329 20.58 2.63 -11.51
N CYS A 330 19.42 2.85 -10.88
CA CYS A 330 18.68 4.12 -10.90
C CYS A 330 19.13 5.09 -9.80
N GLY A 331 20.14 4.73 -8.99
CA GLY A 331 20.65 5.53 -7.89
C GLY A 331 19.78 5.49 -6.62
N ARG A 332 18.85 4.55 -6.52
CA ARG A 332 17.98 4.38 -5.36
C ARG A 332 18.66 3.53 -4.30
N ASN A 333 18.64 3.95 -3.05
CA ASN A 333 19.23 3.21 -1.94
C ASN A 333 18.44 1.92 -1.63
N ALA A 334 19.11 0.78 -1.48
CA ALA A 334 18.51 -0.43 -0.92
C ALA A 334 18.61 -0.36 0.60
N GLU A 335 17.49 -0.57 1.30
CA GLU A 335 17.44 -0.50 2.77
C GLU A 335 18.39 -1.51 3.43
N ASN A 336 19.00 -1.10 4.52
CA ASN A 336 19.96 -1.89 5.27
C ASN A 336 19.56 -2.04 6.74
N PHE A 337 18.47 -2.77 6.97
CA PHE A 337 17.96 -3.04 8.32
C PHE A 337 17.99 -4.52 8.71
N ASP A 338 18.77 -5.33 8.01
CA ASP A 338 18.85 -6.78 8.19
C ASP A 338 17.51 -7.52 8.00
N TYR A 339 16.62 -6.92 7.18
CA TYR A 339 15.33 -7.49 6.80
C TYR A 339 15.29 -7.81 5.29
N PRO A 340 14.42 -8.75 4.87
CA PRO A 340 14.30 -9.11 3.46
C PRO A 340 13.49 -8.11 2.64
N ILE A 341 12.75 -7.21 3.27
CA ILE A 341 11.78 -6.33 2.64
C ILE A 341 11.76 -4.95 3.33
N ASN A 342 11.14 -3.97 2.66
CA ASN A 342 10.93 -2.60 3.13
C ASN A 342 10.47 -2.55 4.61
N LEU A 343 10.97 -1.56 5.32
CA LEU A 343 10.76 -1.39 6.76
C LEU A 343 9.28 -1.25 7.17
N MET A 344 8.40 -0.81 6.29
CA MET A 344 6.97 -0.71 6.60
C MET A 344 6.36 -2.08 6.89
N PHE A 345 6.81 -3.12 6.20
CA PHE A 345 6.41 -4.51 6.48
C PHE A 345 7.16 -5.08 7.68
N SER A 346 8.50 -5.02 7.62
CA SER A 346 9.34 -5.64 8.64
C SER A 346 9.27 -4.98 10.00
N GLY A 347 8.92 -3.69 10.07
CA GLY A 347 8.68 -2.95 11.30
C GLY A 347 7.31 -3.23 11.94
N SER A 348 6.36 -3.74 11.17
CA SER A 348 4.96 -3.94 11.59
C SER A 348 4.59 -5.39 11.89
N MET A 349 5.30 -6.37 11.31
CA MET A 349 4.94 -7.78 11.41
C MET A 349 6.16 -8.71 11.37
N PRO A 350 6.07 -9.91 11.97
CA PRO A 350 7.04 -10.98 11.72
C PRO A 350 6.89 -11.50 10.29
N ILE A 351 8.03 -11.81 9.65
CA ILE A 351 8.10 -12.36 8.30
C ILE A 351 8.72 -13.75 8.39
N PHE A 352 7.99 -14.75 7.88
CA PHE A 352 8.40 -16.14 7.92
C PHE A 352 8.99 -16.58 6.57
N GLU A 353 9.97 -17.49 6.63
CA GLU A 353 10.44 -18.20 5.44
C GLU A 353 9.39 -19.24 5.01
N ASN A 354 8.96 -19.17 3.74
CA ASN A 354 8.00 -20.09 3.16
C ASN A 354 8.66 -21.36 2.64
N SER A 355 9.06 -22.27 3.55
CA SER A 355 9.45 -23.61 3.14
C SER A 355 8.28 -24.47 2.68
N SER A 356 7.07 -24.17 3.17
CA SER A 356 5.76 -24.60 2.71
C SER A 356 4.69 -23.73 3.39
N PHE A 357 3.53 -23.54 2.76
CA PHE A 357 2.45 -22.75 3.37
C PHE A 357 1.98 -23.35 4.72
N GLU A 358 2.01 -24.69 4.88
CA GLU A 358 1.70 -25.33 6.16
C GLU A 358 2.73 -24.97 7.26
N ALA A 359 4.01 -24.85 6.91
CA ALA A 359 5.03 -24.39 7.85
C ALA A 359 4.81 -22.94 8.28
N VAL A 360 4.39 -22.07 7.37
CA VAL A 360 4.02 -20.67 7.66
C VAL A 360 2.84 -20.61 8.63
N VAL A 361 1.75 -21.32 8.36
CA VAL A 361 0.55 -21.33 9.23
C VAL A 361 0.89 -21.90 10.60
N LYS A 362 1.77 -22.91 10.69
CA LYS A 362 2.23 -23.45 11.95
C LYS A 362 2.99 -22.41 12.77
N GLN A 363 3.94 -21.68 12.16
CA GLN A 363 4.69 -20.60 12.83
C GLN A 363 3.75 -19.47 13.28
N MET A 364 2.77 -19.09 12.46
CA MET A 364 1.74 -18.12 12.84
C MET A 364 0.95 -18.60 14.07
N ALA A 365 0.52 -19.87 14.09
CA ALA A 365 -0.22 -20.43 15.21
C ALA A 365 0.62 -20.50 16.50
N GLU A 366 1.93 -20.72 16.39
CA GLU A 366 2.86 -20.69 17.53
C GLU A 366 3.07 -19.27 18.05
N ALA A 367 3.18 -18.28 17.18
CA ALA A 367 3.33 -16.86 17.56
C ALA A 367 2.07 -16.25 18.19
N LEU A 368 0.92 -16.89 18.05
CA LEU A 368 -0.36 -16.45 18.63
C LEU A 368 -0.66 -17.04 20.03
N LYS A 369 0.14 -18.01 20.50
CA LYS A 369 0.04 -18.59 21.86
C LYS A 369 0.64 -17.68 22.91
#